data_d86e22852c704b128509835fbfd7f4b4
#
_entry.id   d86e22852c704b128509835fbfd7f4b4
#
_cell.length_a   1.000
_cell.length_b   1.000
_cell.length_c   1.000
_cell.angle_alpha   90.00
_cell.angle_beta   90.00
_cell.angle_gamma   90.00
#
_symmetry.space_group_name_H-M   'P 1'
#
loop_
_entity.id
_entity.type
_entity.pdbx_description
1 polymer ?
#
loop_
_entity_poly.entity_id
_entity_poly.type
_entity_poly.pdbx_seq_one_letter_code
_entity_poly.pdbx_strand_id
1 'polypeptide(L)'
;TDSAADFEHSESEKFGISTVPLAVYIDGKEYKDDFLHSKERFYRLAKLSKTLPKTSQPSPYVYECALKKARDNGESVVVITVSSALSGSYQSAVLARDLLGYEGCYVIDSKSASAGQKLLVNEALRLRDNGFTAKEIAEHLLRFRSKIMVYACIDDMKYLYGGGRHTNAAALLGSTGRIKPVISITGSG
;
A
#
# COMPACT_ATOMS: atom_id res chain seq x y z
N THR A 1 -5.23 -3.83 5.44
CA THR A 1 -4.17 -3.25 4.60
C THR A 1 -4.58 -1.92 4.01
N ASP A 2 -3.67 -1.16 3.38
CA ASP A 2 -4.04 -0.03 2.52
C ASP A 2 -4.22 -0.46 1.05
N SER A 3 -4.77 0.43 0.22
CA SER A 3 -5.11 0.12 -1.17
C SER A 3 -3.89 -0.14 -2.08
N ALA A 4 -2.67 0.24 -1.66
CA ALA A 4 -1.46 -0.05 -2.42
C ALA A 4 -1.11 -1.55 -2.49
N ALA A 5 -1.84 -2.41 -1.76
CA ALA A 5 -1.75 -3.87 -1.88
C ALA A 5 -2.46 -4.44 -3.12
N ASP A 6 -3.17 -3.60 -3.89
CA ASP A 6 -3.84 -3.98 -5.15
C ASP A 6 -4.85 -5.14 -5.03
N PHE A 7 -5.54 -5.25 -3.88
CA PHE A 7 -6.68 -6.17 -3.78
C PHE A 7 -7.87 -5.60 -4.53
N GLU A 8 -8.51 -6.44 -5.34
CA GLU A 8 -9.83 -6.12 -5.89
C GLU A 8 -10.89 -6.14 -4.78
N HIS A 9 -11.97 -5.38 -4.95
CA HIS A 9 -13.04 -5.32 -3.95
C HIS A 9 -13.61 -6.71 -3.62
N SER A 10 -13.85 -7.53 -4.64
CA SER A 10 -14.32 -8.91 -4.50
C SER A 10 -13.35 -9.82 -3.75
N GLU A 11 -12.03 -9.62 -3.92
CA GLU A 11 -11.02 -10.35 -3.17
C GLU A 11 -11.05 -9.93 -1.69
N SER A 12 -11.14 -8.62 -1.42
CA SER A 12 -11.20 -8.07 -0.05
C SER A 12 -12.42 -8.60 0.69
N GLU A 13 -13.60 -8.60 0.07
CA GLU A 13 -14.81 -9.19 0.65
C GLU A 13 -14.65 -10.69 0.90
N LYS A 14 -14.19 -11.45 -0.10
CA LYS A 14 -14.01 -12.90 -0.01
C LYS A 14 -13.09 -13.32 1.12
N PHE A 15 -12.01 -12.58 1.35
CA PHE A 15 -11.00 -12.90 2.35
C PHE A 15 -11.19 -12.16 3.68
N GLY A 16 -12.22 -11.33 3.80
CA GLY A 16 -12.48 -10.52 5.00
C GLY A 16 -11.36 -9.51 5.29
N ILE A 17 -10.85 -8.85 4.23
CA ILE A 17 -9.81 -7.83 4.34
C ILE A 17 -10.46 -6.45 4.40
N SER A 18 -10.12 -5.66 5.41
CA SER A 18 -10.42 -4.23 5.44
C SER A 18 -9.33 -3.45 4.68
N THR A 19 -9.72 -2.70 3.65
CA THR A 19 -8.80 -1.88 2.85
C THR A 19 -8.99 -0.40 3.18
N VAL A 20 -7.90 0.26 3.57
CA VAL A 20 -7.84 1.71 3.82
C VAL A 20 -7.39 2.40 2.53
N PRO A 21 -8.25 3.24 1.90
CA PRO A 21 -7.95 3.82 0.62
C PRO A 21 -6.93 4.95 0.71
N LEU A 22 -5.95 4.98 -0.20
CA LEU A 22 -5.15 6.15 -0.50
C LEU A 22 -6.03 7.20 -1.20
N ALA A 23 -5.61 8.47 -1.15
CA ALA A 23 -6.21 9.49 -2.00
C ALA A 23 -5.46 9.59 -3.33
N VAL A 24 -6.20 9.73 -4.43
CA VAL A 24 -5.70 9.92 -5.79
C VAL A 24 -6.19 11.26 -6.31
N TYR A 25 -5.28 12.11 -6.79
CA TYR A 25 -5.58 13.41 -7.35
C TYR A 25 -5.39 13.40 -8.86
N ILE A 26 -6.45 13.75 -9.60
CA ILE A 26 -6.44 13.87 -11.07
C ILE A 26 -7.03 15.24 -11.43
N ASP A 27 -6.23 16.09 -12.06
CA ASP A 27 -6.61 17.47 -12.44
C ASP A 27 -7.20 18.27 -11.27
N GLY A 28 -6.59 18.16 -10.07
CA GLY A 28 -7.01 18.87 -8.87
C GLY A 28 -8.23 18.29 -8.15
N LYS A 29 -8.85 17.24 -8.69
CA LYS A 29 -9.97 16.55 -8.04
C LYS A 29 -9.46 15.34 -7.26
N GLU A 30 -9.90 15.21 -6.02
CA GLU A 30 -9.60 14.07 -5.16
C GLU A 30 -10.57 12.91 -5.41
N TYR A 31 -10.01 11.71 -5.45
CA TYR A 31 -10.72 10.43 -5.49
C TYR A 31 -10.13 9.52 -4.41
N LYS A 32 -10.95 8.69 -3.81
CA LYS A 32 -10.46 7.58 -3.01
C LYS A 32 -10.06 6.44 -3.94
N ASP A 33 -9.01 5.71 -3.58
CA ASP A 33 -8.55 4.57 -4.36
C ASP A 33 -9.54 3.37 -4.36
N ASP A 34 -10.55 3.42 -3.48
CA ASP A 34 -11.73 2.53 -3.50
C ASP A 34 -12.75 2.90 -4.60
N PHE A 35 -12.78 4.16 -5.00
CA PHE A 35 -13.65 4.66 -6.06
C PHE A 35 -13.25 4.17 -7.45
N LEU A 36 -12.00 3.82 -7.63
CA LEU A 36 -11.42 3.33 -8.88
C LEU A 36 -11.64 1.81 -8.99
N HIS A 37 -12.88 1.35 -8.75
CA HIS A 37 -13.26 -0.06 -8.79
C HIS A 37 -12.92 -0.78 -10.10
N SER A 38 -12.60 -0.04 -11.18
CA SER A 38 -12.03 -0.62 -12.38
C SER A 38 -10.74 0.10 -12.77
N LYS A 39 -9.70 -0.68 -13.01
CA LYS A 39 -8.42 -0.19 -13.55
C LYS A 39 -8.64 0.57 -14.85
N GLU A 40 -9.61 0.15 -15.67
CA GLU A 40 -9.99 0.81 -16.93
C GLU A 40 -10.47 2.25 -16.70
N ARG A 41 -11.24 2.47 -15.64
CA ARG A 41 -11.71 3.83 -15.31
C ARG A 41 -10.55 4.74 -14.92
N PHE A 42 -9.65 4.25 -14.07
CA PHE A 42 -8.44 5.00 -13.72
C PHE A 42 -7.61 5.34 -14.95
N TYR A 43 -7.28 4.37 -15.79
CA TYR A 43 -6.47 4.59 -16.99
C TYR A 43 -7.15 5.54 -17.97
N ARG A 44 -8.48 5.48 -18.11
CA ARG A 44 -9.23 6.43 -18.93
C ARG A 44 -9.12 7.85 -18.38
N LEU A 45 -9.32 8.05 -17.08
CA LEU A 45 -9.18 9.36 -16.45
C LEU A 45 -7.75 9.89 -16.55
N ALA A 46 -6.75 9.06 -16.24
CA ALA A 46 -5.35 9.43 -16.32
C ALA A 46 -4.91 9.78 -17.75
N LYS A 47 -5.45 9.09 -18.77
CA LYS A 47 -5.17 9.37 -20.18
C LYS A 47 -5.77 10.71 -20.67
N LEU A 48 -6.92 11.09 -20.12
CA LEU A 48 -7.60 12.36 -20.44
C LEU A 48 -7.11 13.53 -19.58
N SER A 49 -6.37 13.25 -18.53
CA SER A 49 -5.86 14.25 -17.59
C SER A 49 -4.81 15.15 -18.23
N LYS A 50 -4.84 16.42 -17.84
CA LYS A 50 -3.84 17.44 -18.23
C LYS A 50 -2.56 17.33 -17.38
N THR A 51 -2.66 16.75 -16.19
CA THR A 51 -1.55 16.59 -15.25
C THR A 51 -1.36 15.12 -14.88
N LEU A 52 -0.15 14.75 -14.45
CA LEU A 52 0.07 13.39 -13.95
C LEU A 52 -0.74 13.17 -12.67
N PRO A 53 -1.41 12.02 -12.52
CA PRO A 53 -2.05 11.65 -11.27
C PRO A 53 -1.04 11.67 -10.11
N LYS A 54 -1.49 12.14 -8.95
CA LYS A 54 -0.71 12.15 -7.70
C LYS A 54 -1.45 11.35 -6.64
N THR A 55 -0.73 10.84 -5.67
CA THR A 55 -1.31 10.12 -4.53
C THR A 55 -0.90 10.76 -3.22
N SER A 56 -1.73 10.63 -2.20
CA SER A 56 -1.35 10.90 -0.82
C SER A 56 -1.75 9.73 0.09
N GLN A 57 -1.03 9.62 1.20
CA GLN A 57 -1.32 8.64 2.24
C GLN A 57 -2.68 8.90 2.90
N PRO A 58 -3.36 7.86 3.41
CA PRO A 58 -4.51 8.04 4.28
C PRO A 58 -4.09 8.80 5.55
N SER A 59 -4.94 9.72 6.01
CA SER A 59 -4.68 10.40 7.28
C SER A 59 -4.80 9.44 8.48
N PRO A 60 -4.21 9.76 9.64
CA PRO A 60 -4.40 8.97 10.86
C PRO A 60 -5.87 8.77 11.20
N TYR A 61 -6.71 9.79 10.98
CA TYR A 61 -8.16 9.70 11.22
C TYR A 61 -8.85 8.62 10.38
N VAL A 62 -8.42 8.43 9.12
CA VAL A 62 -8.99 7.37 8.26
C VAL A 62 -8.64 5.98 8.81
N TYR A 63 -7.41 5.79 9.28
CA TYR A 63 -7.01 4.55 9.97
C TYR A 63 -7.75 4.37 11.30
N GLU A 64 -7.91 5.45 12.07
CA GLU A 64 -8.66 5.43 13.33
C GLU A 64 -10.10 4.93 13.12
N CYS A 65 -10.80 5.48 12.11
CA CYS A 65 -12.14 5.03 11.75
C CYS A 65 -12.18 3.53 11.37
N ALA A 66 -11.17 3.04 10.64
CA ALA A 66 -11.09 1.65 10.24
C ALA A 66 -10.81 0.70 11.43
N LEU A 67 -9.99 1.14 12.39
CA LEU A 67 -9.57 0.33 13.54
C LEU A 67 -10.56 0.35 14.70
N LYS A 68 -11.35 1.43 14.83
CA LYS A 68 -12.23 1.66 15.98
C LYS A 68 -13.20 0.51 16.24
N LYS A 69 -13.83 -0.02 15.19
CA LYS A 69 -14.79 -1.12 15.32
C LYS A 69 -14.13 -2.38 15.90
N ALA A 70 -12.98 -2.76 15.40
CA ALA A 70 -12.25 -3.93 15.88
C ALA A 70 -11.78 -3.75 17.33
N ARG A 71 -11.27 -2.55 17.67
CA ARG A 71 -10.92 -2.22 19.06
C ARG A 71 -12.11 -2.34 19.99
N ASP A 72 -13.24 -1.73 19.63
CA ASP A 72 -14.45 -1.72 20.48
C ASP A 72 -15.05 -3.11 20.65
N ASN A 73 -14.79 -4.03 19.71
CA ASN A 73 -15.16 -5.44 19.80
C ASN A 73 -14.13 -6.28 20.59
N GLY A 74 -13.01 -5.72 21.03
CA GLY A 74 -11.93 -6.48 21.69
C GLY A 74 -11.17 -7.44 20.76
N GLU A 75 -11.27 -7.24 19.46
CA GLU A 75 -10.57 -8.04 18.46
C GLU A 75 -9.07 -7.67 18.42
N SER A 76 -8.22 -8.52 17.85
CA SER A 76 -6.83 -8.19 17.52
C SER A 76 -6.67 -8.01 16.01
N VAL A 77 -5.87 -7.02 15.59
CA VAL A 77 -5.72 -6.64 14.18
C VAL A 77 -4.26 -6.60 13.76
N VAL A 78 -3.97 -7.10 12.55
CA VAL A 78 -2.69 -6.89 11.86
C VAL A 78 -2.93 -5.92 10.70
N VAL A 79 -2.28 -4.75 10.75
CA VAL A 79 -2.32 -3.75 9.69
C VAL A 79 -1.04 -3.85 8.87
N ILE A 80 -1.16 -4.11 7.57
CA ILE A 80 0.00 -4.20 6.66
C ILE A 80 -0.09 -3.03 5.70
N THR A 81 0.88 -2.13 5.74
CA THR A 81 0.92 -0.92 4.92
C THR A 81 1.95 -1.02 3.80
N VAL A 82 1.81 -0.19 2.79
CA VAL A 82 2.88 0.07 1.83
C VAL A 82 4.17 0.51 2.55
N SER A 83 5.31 0.29 1.91
CA SER A 83 6.62 0.67 2.46
C SER A 83 6.65 2.08 3.02
N SER A 84 7.18 2.23 4.23
CA SER A 84 7.41 3.53 4.87
C SER A 84 8.39 4.43 4.12
N ALA A 85 9.23 3.86 3.24
CA ALA A 85 10.10 4.62 2.34
C ALA A 85 9.36 5.21 1.14
N LEU A 86 8.18 4.68 0.79
CA LEU A 86 7.38 5.13 -0.36
C LEU A 86 6.20 6.01 0.04
N SER A 87 5.70 5.87 1.27
CA SER A 87 4.49 6.55 1.74
C SER A 87 4.50 6.70 3.26
N GLY A 88 3.86 7.76 3.75
CA GLY A 88 3.61 7.95 5.18
C GLY A 88 2.45 7.10 5.75
N SER A 89 1.90 6.16 4.97
CA SER A 89 0.79 5.29 5.41
C SER A 89 1.12 4.52 6.69
N TYR A 90 2.35 4.01 6.79
CA TYR A 90 2.83 3.34 8.00
C TYR A 90 2.75 4.25 9.24
N GLN A 91 3.30 5.47 9.15
CA GLN A 91 3.27 6.45 10.24
C GLN A 91 1.85 6.84 10.62
N SER A 92 0.96 7.01 9.62
CA SER A 92 -0.46 7.30 9.86
C SER A 92 -1.16 6.17 10.61
N ALA A 93 -0.90 4.91 10.25
CA ALA A 93 -1.47 3.75 10.93
C ALA A 93 -0.93 3.59 12.37
N VAL A 94 0.36 3.80 12.58
CA VAL A 94 0.98 3.77 13.92
C VAL A 94 0.36 4.86 14.81
N LEU A 95 0.25 6.09 14.30
CA LEU A 95 -0.35 7.18 15.05
C LEU A 95 -1.81 6.91 15.41
N ALA A 96 -2.60 6.36 14.48
CA ALA A 96 -3.98 5.99 14.73
C ALA A 96 -4.11 4.92 15.84
N ARG A 97 -3.26 3.87 15.79
CA ARG A 97 -3.19 2.85 16.84
C ARG A 97 -2.90 3.49 18.21
N ASP A 98 -1.90 4.37 18.26
CA ASP A 98 -1.44 5.00 19.51
C ASP A 98 -2.50 5.95 20.10
N LEU A 99 -3.17 6.74 19.25
CA LEU A 99 -4.29 7.60 19.64
C LEU A 99 -5.49 6.80 20.17
N LEU A 100 -5.72 5.61 19.63
CA LEU A 100 -6.78 4.70 20.11
C LEU A 100 -6.39 3.93 21.38
N GLY A 101 -5.12 3.94 21.81
CA GLY A 101 -4.64 3.07 22.87
C GLY A 101 -4.87 1.57 22.55
N TYR A 102 -4.71 1.18 21.26
CA TYR A 102 -5.12 -0.15 20.79
C TYR A 102 -3.94 -1.14 20.82
N GLU A 103 -3.70 -1.74 21.99
CA GLU A 103 -2.60 -2.70 22.21
C GLU A 103 -2.71 -3.95 21.34
N GLY A 104 -3.93 -4.39 21.00
CA GLY A 104 -4.17 -5.53 20.10
C GLY A 104 -3.94 -5.26 18.62
N CYS A 105 -3.45 -4.06 18.25
CA CYS A 105 -3.21 -3.67 16.87
C CYS A 105 -1.70 -3.72 16.54
N TYR A 106 -1.32 -4.57 15.59
CA TYR A 106 0.05 -4.77 15.12
C TYR A 106 0.22 -4.13 13.74
N VAL A 107 0.96 -3.03 13.65
CA VAL A 107 1.22 -2.32 12.39
C VAL A 107 2.53 -2.80 11.78
N ILE A 108 2.47 -3.31 10.57
CA ILE A 108 3.60 -3.89 9.81
C ILE A 108 3.90 -3.01 8.60
N ASP A 109 5.11 -2.47 8.57
CA ASP A 109 5.68 -1.89 7.37
C ASP A 109 6.08 -3.02 6.42
N SER A 110 5.44 -3.13 5.26
CA SER A 110 5.71 -4.21 4.31
C SER A 110 7.11 -4.14 3.70
N LYS A 111 7.77 -2.99 3.72
CA LYS A 111 8.99 -2.69 2.95
C LYS A 111 8.83 -2.96 1.45
N SER A 112 7.61 -2.92 0.97
CA SER A 112 7.23 -3.27 -0.39
C SER A 112 6.00 -2.46 -0.85
N ALA A 113 5.52 -2.73 -2.05
CA ALA A 113 4.27 -2.18 -2.59
C ALA A 113 3.65 -3.19 -3.54
N SER A 114 2.38 -2.97 -3.93
CA SER A 114 1.67 -3.74 -4.95
C SER A 114 1.78 -5.26 -4.71
N ALA A 115 2.28 -6.02 -5.67
CA ALA A 115 2.41 -7.47 -5.59
C ALA A 115 3.18 -7.96 -4.35
N GLY A 116 4.23 -7.24 -3.93
CA GLY A 116 5.01 -7.63 -2.74
C GLY A 116 4.25 -7.41 -1.44
N GLN A 117 3.51 -6.31 -1.34
CA GLN A 117 2.63 -6.07 -0.20
C GLN A 117 1.47 -7.07 -0.20
N LYS A 118 0.88 -7.37 -1.37
CA LYS A 118 -0.17 -8.39 -1.53
C LYS A 118 0.30 -9.77 -1.08
N LEU A 119 1.53 -10.17 -1.43
CA LEU A 119 2.12 -11.43 -0.95
C LEU A 119 2.20 -11.48 0.58
N LEU A 120 2.58 -10.37 1.22
CA LEU A 120 2.67 -10.30 2.68
C LEU A 120 1.27 -10.41 3.33
N VAL A 121 0.26 -9.78 2.75
CA VAL A 121 -1.14 -9.92 3.19
C VAL A 121 -1.63 -11.36 3.01
N ASN A 122 -1.35 -11.99 1.88
CA ASN A 122 -1.73 -13.39 1.64
C ASN A 122 -1.09 -14.34 2.64
N GLU A 123 0.17 -14.09 3.04
CA GLU A 123 0.83 -14.87 4.09
C GLU A 123 0.16 -14.66 5.45
N ALA A 124 -0.26 -13.43 5.78
CA ALA A 124 -1.04 -13.15 6.99
C ALA A 124 -2.38 -13.90 6.99
N LEU A 125 -3.10 -13.91 5.86
CA LEU A 125 -4.34 -14.65 5.70
C LEU A 125 -4.13 -16.15 5.91
N ARG A 126 -3.09 -16.71 5.30
CA ARG A 126 -2.74 -18.14 5.45
C ARG A 126 -2.50 -18.49 6.93
N LEU A 127 -1.78 -17.66 7.66
CA LEU A 127 -1.52 -17.88 9.09
C LEU A 127 -2.80 -17.72 9.92
N ARG A 128 -3.61 -16.70 9.66
CA ARG A 128 -4.92 -16.50 10.30
C ARG A 128 -5.80 -17.74 10.15
N ASP A 129 -5.91 -18.25 8.94
CA ASP A 129 -6.77 -19.41 8.62
C ASP A 129 -6.23 -20.71 9.24
N ASN A 130 -4.95 -20.73 9.64
CA ASN A 130 -4.33 -21.81 10.42
C ASN A 130 -4.37 -21.56 11.95
N GLY A 131 -5.11 -20.53 12.42
CA GLY A 131 -5.36 -20.30 13.84
C GLY A 131 -4.24 -19.56 14.59
N PHE A 132 -3.28 -18.95 13.91
CA PHE A 132 -2.25 -18.14 14.56
C PHE A 132 -2.84 -16.84 15.12
N THR A 133 -2.37 -16.41 16.28
CA THR A 133 -2.73 -15.14 16.89
C THR A 133 -2.18 -13.96 16.08
N ALA A 134 -2.80 -12.78 16.20
CA ALA A 134 -2.33 -11.56 15.54
C ALA A 134 -0.87 -11.22 15.89
N LYS A 135 -0.44 -11.49 17.13
CA LYS A 135 0.94 -11.29 17.57
C LYS A 135 1.91 -12.23 16.85
N GLU A 136 1.61 -13.52 16.79
CA GLU A 136 2.44 -14.51 16.08
C GLU A 136 2.53 -14.21 14.59
N ILE A 137 1.40 -13.79 13.97
CA ILE A 137 1.35 -13.35 12.58
C ILE A 137 2.29 -12.15 12.39
N ALA A 138 2.18 -11.12 13.22
CA ALA A 138 3.00 -9.94 13.14
C ALA A 138 4.51 -10.27 13.25
N GLU A 139 4.90 -11.07 14.22
CA GLU A 139 6.28 -11.52 14.40
C GLU A 139 6.80 -12.33 13.20
N HIS A 140 5.98 -13.19 12.63
CA HIS A 140 6.30 -13.93 11.41
C HIS A 140 6.51 -12.99 10.22
N LEU A 141 5.57 -12.05 9.99
CA LEU A 141 5.63 -11.13 8.86
C LEU A 141 6.85 -10.22 8.90
N LEU A 142 7.28 -9.77 10.08
CA LEU A 142 8.51 -8.98 10.24
C LEU A 142 9.76 -9.70 9.74
N ARG A 143 9.81 -11.02 9.84
CA ARG A 143 10.90 -11.86 9.29
C ARG A 143 10.64 -12.21 7.83
N PHE A 144 9.39 -12.50 7.47
CA PHE A 144 9.03 -12.96 6.13
C PHE A 144 9.21 -11.87 5.06
N ARG A 145 8.91 -10.60 5.38
CA ARG A 145 9.02 -9.47 4.45
C ARG A 145 10.40 -9.31 3.80
N SER A 146 11.48 -9.71 4.50
CA SER A 146 12.84 -9.63 3.95
C SER A 146 13.13 -10.65 2.85
N LYS A 147 12.24 -11.65 2.68
CA LYS A 147 12.33 -12.67 1.62
C LYS A 147 11.59 -12.27 0.35
N ILE A 148 10.81 -11.19 0.40
CA ILE A 148 10.03 -10.69 -0.74
C ILE A 148 10.89 -9.73 -1.54
N MET A 149 11.09 -10.03 -2.82
CA MET A 149 11.72 -9.12 -3.78
C MET A 149 10.71 -8.80 -4.89
N VAL A 150 10.58 -7.53 -5.22
CA VAL A 150 9.69 -7.05 -6.28
C VAL A 150 10.54 -6.42 -7.38
N TYR A 151 10.30 -6.85 -8.60
CA TYR A 151 10.85 -6.24 -9.81
C TYR A 151 9.72 -5.71 -10.67
N ALA A 152 9.85 -4.49 -11.15
CA ALA A 152 8.87 -3.85 -12.03
C ALA A 152 9.55 -3.36 -13.32
N CYS A 153 8.97 -3.71 -14.45
CA CYS A 153 9.34 -3.14 -15.74
C CYS A 153 8.55 -1.86 -15.96
N ILE A 154 9.22 -0.75 -16.18
CA ILE A 154 8.60 0.58 -16.33
C ILE A 154 8.45 0.91 -17.81
N ASP A 155 7.20 1.03 -18.26
CA ASP A 155 6.89 1.41 -19.64
C ASP A 155 7.08 2.90 -19.92
N ASP A 156 6.72 3.76 -18.96
CA ASP A 156 6.80 5.22 -19.10
C ASP A 156 7.35 5.84 -17.82
N MET A 157 8.58 6.29 -17.92
CA MET A 157 9.32 6.87 -16.79
C MET A 157 8.70 8.16 -16.25
N LYS A 158 7.86 8.86 -17.02
CA LYS A 158 7.24 10.12 -16.57
C LYS A 158 6.40 9.93 -15.29
N TYR A 159 5.73 8.78 -15.15
CA TYR A 159 4.93 8.49 -13.96
C TYR A 159 5.80 8.26 -12.72
N LEU A 160 6.94 7.61 -12.89
CA LEU A 160 7.88 7.41 -11.81
C LEU A 160 8.50 8.74 -11.35
N TYR A 161 8.90 9.58 -12.29
CA TYR A 161 9.46 10.92 -11.99
C TYR A 161 8.43 11.84 -11.36
N GLY A 162 7.26 11.93 -11.98
CA GLY A 162 6.17 12.78 -11.49
C GLY A 162 5.66 12.37 -10.11
N GLY A 163 5.84 11.11 -9.72
CA GLY A 163 5.47 10.58 -8.42
C GLY A 163 6.46 10.89 -7.29
N GLY A 164 7.71 11.25 -7.58
CA GLY A 164 8.73 11.58 -6.58
C GLY A 164 9.22 10.40 -5.71
N ARG A 165 9.02 9.15 -6.15
CA ARG A 165 9.43 7.92 -5.43
C ARG A 165 10.67 7.28 -6.05
N HIS A 166 11.62 8.11 -6.43
CA HIS A 166 12.90 7.66 -6.98
C HIS A 166 14.03 8.50 -6.43
N THR A 167 15.09 7.89 -5.98
CA THR A 167 16.27 8.58 -5.46
C THR A 167 17.36 8.77 -6.51
N ASN A 168 17.41 7.93 -7.56
CA ASN A 168 18.53 7.92 -8.54
C ASN A 168 18.10 7.93 -10.01
N ALA A 169 16.83 8.17 -10.33
CA ALA A 169 16.35 8.06 -11.70
C ALA A 169 16.83 9.20 -12.63
N ALA A 170 17.36 10.29 -12.09
CA ALA A 170 17.96 11.38 -12.89
C ALA A 170 19.11 10.90 -13.77
N ALA A 171 19.85 9.88 -13.34
CA ALA A 171 20.95 9.30 -14.12
C ALA A 171 20.46 8.52 -15.37
N LEU A 172 19.19 8.08 -15.39
CA LEU A 172 18.61 7.33 -16.51
C LEU A 172 17.99 8.24 -17.59
N LEU A 173 17.79 9.53 -17.30
CA LEU A 173 17.22 10.50 -18.25
C LEU A 173 18.14 10.82 -19.44
N GLY A 174 19.42 10.49 -19.39
CA GLY A 174 20.37 10.74 -20.47
C GLY A 174 20.26 9.80 -21.66
N SER A 175 19.50 8.73 -21.57
CA SER A 175 19.31 7.79 -22.67
C SER A 175 18.03 8.11 -23.44
N THR A 176 18.13 8.89 -24.49
CA THR A 176 17.17 9.00 -25.59
C THR A 176 17.03 7.62 -26.25
N GLY A 177 16.31 6.71 -25.65
CA GLY A 177 16.18 5.38 -26.21
C GLY A 177 14.93 4.67 -25.70
N ARG A 178 14.44 3.74 -26.50
CA ARG A 178 13.35 2.81 -26.19
C ARG A 178 13.70 1.81 -25.06
N ILE A 179 14.46 2.26 -24.05
CA ILE A 179 14.87 1.41 -22.93
C ILE A 179 13.76 1.40 -21.91
N LYS A 180 13.26 0.21 -21.58
CA LYS A 180 12.32 -0.03 -20.49
C LYS A 180 13.10 -0.53 -19.27
N PRO A 181 13.35 0.32 -18.28
CA PRO A 181 14.13 -0.10 -17.12
C PRO A 181 13.35 -1.11 -16.27
N VAL A 182 14.09 -2.04 -15.70
CA VAL A 182 13.60 -2.89 -14.61
C VAL A 182 14.12 -2.30 -13.31
N ILE A 183 13.21 -1.98 -12.41
CA ILE A 183 13.52 -1.48 -11.06
C ILE A 183 13.21 -2.55 -10.02
N SER A 184 13.87 -2.48 -8.87
CA SER A 184 13.50 -3.26 -7.70
C SER A 184 13.03 -2.34 -6.59
N ILE A 185 12.04 -2.78 -5.82
CA ILE A 185 11.64 -2.12 -4.57
C ILE A 185 12.51 -2.73 -3.47
N THR A 186 13.30 -1.87 -2.82
CA THR A 186 14.18 -2.27 -1.71
C THR A 186 13.58 -1.87 -0.37
N GLY A 187 14.16 -2.35 0.74
CA GLY A 187 13.71 -1.98 2.09
C GLY A 187 13.89 -0.48 2.41
N SER A 188 14.66 0.23 1.59
CA SER A 188 14.86 1.70 1.67
C SER A 188 14.06 2.48 0.63
N GLY A 189 13.23 1.84 -0.19
CA GLY A 189 12.44 2.41 -1.27
C GLY A 189 12.97 2.06 -2.64
#